data_50630726728df2b4f12dea7d287df15a
#
_entry.id   50630726728df2b4f12dea7d287df15a
#
_cell.length_a   1.000
_cell.length_b   1.000
_cell.length_c   1.000
_cell.angle_alpha   90.00
_cell.angle_beta   90.00
_cell.angle_gamma   90.00
#
_symmetry.space_group_name_H-M   'P 1'
#
loop_
_entity.id
_entity.type
_entity.pdbx_description
1 polymer ?
#
loop_
_entity_poly.entity_id
_entity_poly.type
_entity_poly.pdbx_seq_one_letter_code
_entity_poly.pdbx_strand_id
1 'polypeptide(L)'
;MKKSRTTITDIAKELGISPSTVSRALNNNPAISEKTRKAVVKLARKKNYQPNLLALHLLQKKTNTIGVIVPEITSYFFSSIINGIQDFVNPLGVNMIIGQTNESYEEEKSIVQTFTSINVDGFLLSPSSESNKTDHLEMLVANNIPLVIFDRDCEGIEVDKVFVDEYSGAMQAVEYLIQTGCRRIAHIAGPQTLSTARHRLRAYKDALQKHKLPIREEYIIETNGFTPEHGIEPSKKLLSLPHPPDAVFTINDGVAIGSMYVIKESGIQIPGEISVIGFDDDPHSSYFKPSLSTVWQPTYEMGMLSARLLMKRISSNNELSKLRIETLFPELVVRGSSR
;
A
#
# COMPACT_ATOMS: atom_id res chain seq x y z
N MET A 1 19.15 -23.43 -32.98
CA MET A 1 19.07 -22.07 -33.54
C MET A 1 17.85 -21.36 -32.94
N LYS A 2 18.04 -20.27 -32.13
CA LYS A 2 16.93 -19.45 -31.69
C LYS A 2 16.26 -18.81 -32.89
N LYS A 3 14.98 -19.12 -33.17
CA LYS A 3 14.18 -18.41 -34.19
C LYS A 3 14.24 -16.92 -33.81
N SER A 4 14.80 -16.07 -34.69
CA SER A 4 14.81 -14.64 -34.47
C SER A 4 13.35 -14.13 -34.42
N ARG A 5 13.03 -13.25 -33.47
CA ARG A 5 11.69 -12.63 -33.40
C ARG A 5 11.42 -11.89 -34.71
N THR A 6 10.24 -12.10 -35.29
CA THR A 6 9.79 -11.33 -36.48
C THR A 6 9.80 -9.85 -36.13
N THR A 7 10.38 -9.04 -37.00
CA THR A 7 10.48 -7.58 -36.81
C THR A 7 9.51 -6.83 -37.73
N ILE A 8 9.27 -5.54 -37.44
CA ILE A 8 8.50 -4.66 -38.33
C ILE A 8 9.11 -4.57 -39.74
N THR A 9 10.44 -4.66 -39.80
CA THR A 9 11.22 -4.63 -41.06
C THR A 9 10.96 -5.90 -41.91
N ASP A 10 10.78 -7.06 -41.29
CA ASP A 10 10.47 -8.29 -41.98
C ASP A 10 9.08 -8.26 -42.60
N ILE A 11 8.09 -7.68 -41.90
CA ILE A 11 6.74 -7.47 -42.43
C ILE A 11 6.75 -6.47 -43.59
N ALA A 12 7.50 -5.37 -43.43
CA ALA A 12 7.65 -4.34 -44.44
C ALA A 12 8.25 -4.90 -45.74
N LYS A 13 9.33 -5.70 -45.60
CA LYS A 13 10.01 -6.34 -46.73
C LYS A 13 9.09 -7.30 -47.49
N GLU A 14 8.29 -8.12 -46.76
CA GLU A 14 7.40 -9.13 -47.40
C GLU A 14 6.20 -8.47 -48.11
N LEU A 15 5.73 -7.32 -47.63
CA LEU A 15 4.63 -6.58 -48.25
C LEU A 15 5.07 -5.51 -49.25
N GLY A 16 6.38 -5.30 -49.44
CA GLY A 16 6.92 -4.27 -50.36
C GLY A 16 6.56 -2.84 -49.95
N ILE A 17 6.44 -2.57 -48.65
CA ILE A 17 6.10 -1.26 -48.09
C ILE A 17 7.14 -0.81 -47.06
N SER A 18 7.12 0.46 -46.66
CA SER A 18 8.07 0.96 -45.67
C SER A 18 7.73 0.47 -44.26
N PRO A 19 8.73 0.32 -43.34
CA PRO A 19 8.49 0.03 -41.93
C PRO A 19 7.56 1.06 -41.24
N SER A 20 7.63 2.33 -41.63
CA SER A 20 6.73 3.38 -41.14
C SER A 20 5.28 3.17 -41.59
N THR A 21 5.06 2.65 -42.81
CA THR A 21 3.72 2.29 -43.30
C THR A 21 3.16 1.11 -42.51
N VAL A 22 3.98 0.10 -42.19
CA VAL A 22 3.56 -1.04 -41.34
C VAL A 22 3.18 -0.56 -39.94
N SER A 23 4.01 0.29 -39.34
CA SER A 23 3.75 0.88 -38.02
C SER A 23 2.43 1.66 -37.98
N ARG A 24 2.21 2.55 -38.96
CA ARG A 24 0.96 3.31 -39.06
C ARG A 24 -0.26 2.40 -39.29
N ALA A 25 -0.12 1.34 -40.07
CA ALA A 25 -1.19 0.37 -40.33
C ALA A 25 -1.57 -0.40 -39.03
N LEU A 26 -0.59 -0.84 -38.25
CA LEU A 26 -0.81 -1.53 -36.97
C LEU A 26 -1.45 -0.62 -35.91
N ASN A 27 -1.15 0.69 -35.95
CA ASN A 27 -1.71 1.70 -35.04
C ASN A 27 -3.01 2.34 -35.58
N ASN A 28 -3.69 1.72 -36.56
CA ASN A 28 -4.95 2.19 -37.13
C ASN A 28 -4.92 3.65 -37.65
N ASN A 29 -3.77 4.14 -38.14
CA ASN A 29 -3.66 5.49 -38.64
C ASN A 29 -4.57 5.71 -39.87
N PRO A 30 -5.42 6.74 -39.89
CA PRO A 30 -6.38 6.98 -40.96
C PRO A 30 -5.76 7.26 -42.34
N ALA A 31 -4.49 7.66 -42.38
CA ALA A 31 -3.76 7.86 -43.64
C ALA A 31 -3.42 6.56 -44.38
N ILE A 32 -3.64 5.39 -43.78
CA ILE A 32 -3.37 4.09 -44.40
C ILE A 32 -4.66 3.49 -44.92
N SER A 33 -4.65 3.07 -46.22
CA SER A 33 -5.82 2.45 -46.84
C SER A 33 -6.24 1.18 -46.11
N GLU A 34 -7.55 0.90 -46.09
CA GLU A 34 -8.09 -0.28 -45.41
C GLU A 34 -7.52 -1.58 -46.00
N LYS A 35 -7.27 -1.63 -47.31
CA LYS A 35 -6.63 -2.77 -48.01
C LYS A 35 -5.23 -3.03 -47.43
N THR A 36 -4.39 -2.00 -47.32
CA THR A 36 -3.04 -2.11 -46.76
C THR A 36 -3.08 -2.53 -45.31
N ARG A 37 -3.97 -1.94 -44.50
CA ARG A 37 -4.15 -2.28 -43.11
C ARG A 37 -4.50 -3.75 -42.90
N LYS A 38 -5.49 -4.26 -43.63
CA LYS A 38 -5.89 -5.68 -43.59
C LYS A 38 -4.73 -6.61 -43.96
N ALA A 39 -3.94 -6.27 -44.98
CA ALA A 39 -2.78 -7.06 -45.41
C ALA A 39 -1.70 -7.12 -44.30
N VAL A 40 -1.38 -5.98 -43.70
CA VAL A 40 -0.40 -5.87 -42.62
C VAL A 40 -0.84 -6.65 -41.37
N VAL A 41 -2.09 -6.49 -40.94
CA VAL A 41 -2.62 -7.20 -39.75
C VAL A 41 -2.65 -8.71 -39.97
N LYS A 42 -3.04 -9.15 -41.18
CA LYS A 42 -3.05 -10.58 -41.55
C LYS A 42 -1.65 -11.18 -41.50
N LEU A 43 -0.65 -10.50 -42.08
CA LEU A 43 0.73 -10.98 -42.08
C LEU A 43 1.35 -10.95 -40.69
N ALA A 44 1.10 -9.91 -39.91
CA ALA A 44 1.57 -9.78 -38.51
C ALA A 44 1.04 -10.96 -37.67
N ARG A 45 -0.26 -11.29 -37.76
CA ARG A 45 -0.85 -12.48 -37.11
C ARG A 45 -0.22 -13.79 -37.56
N LYS A 46 -0.04 -13.97 -38.90
CA LYS A 46 0.56 -15.19 -39.46
C LYS A 46 1.99 -15.43 -38.96
N LYS A 47 2.74 -14.35 -38.75
CA LYS A 47 4.14 -14.39 -38.27
C LYS A 47 4.28 -14.30 -36.75
N ASN A 48 3.19 -14.28 -35.99
CA ASN A 48 3.20 -14.05 -34.55
C ASN A 48 4.04 -12.81 -34.19
N TYR A 49 3.92 -11.75 -35.01
CA TYR A 49 4.61 -10.50 -34.75
C TYR A 49 4.07 -9.85 -33.46
N GLN A 50 4.97 -9.57 -32.55
CA GLN A 50 4.68 -8.75 -31.37
C GLN A 50 5.45 -7.43 -31.52
N PRO A 51 4.77 -6.29 -31.40
CA PRO A 51 5.45 -5.00 -31.36
C PRO A 51 6.60 -5.02 -30.35
N ASN A 52 7.73 -4.45 -30.73
CA ASN A 52 8.78 -4.22 -29.75
C ASN A 52 8.37 -3.01 -28.89
N LEU A 53 7.84 -3.29 -27.70
CA LEU A 53 7.39 -2.27 -26.77
C LEU A 53 8.51 -1.29 -26.42
N LEU A 54 9.75 -1.76 -26.30
CA LEU A 54 10.91 -0.89 -26.04
C LEU A 54 11.11 0.13 -27.17
N ALA A 55 10.96 -0.27 -28.45
CA ALA A 55 11.06 0.63 -29.57
C ALA A 55 9.88 1.63 -29.64
N LEU A 56 8.68 1.20 -29.27
CA LEU A 56 7.50 2.08 -29.16
C LEU A 56 7.65 3.08 -28.01
N HIS A 57 8.11 2.64 -26.86
CA HIS A 57 8.36 3.47 -25.68
C HIS A 57 9.41 4.56 -25.95
N LEU A 58 10.50 4.21 -26.69
CA LEU A 58 11.51 5.18 -27.14
C LEU A 58 10.92 6.28 -28.04
N LEU A 59 9.96 5.94 -28.89
CA LEU A 59 9.28 6.90 -29.76
C LEU A 59 8.25 7.77 -29.02
N GLN A 60 7.57 7.21 -28.02
CA GLN A 60 6.50 7.90 -27.30
C GLN A 60 6.97 8.57 -26.00
N LYS A 61 8.22 8.32 -25.55
CA LYS A 61 8.75 8.72 -24.25
C LYS A 61 7.86 8.31 -23.06
N LYS A 62 7.03 7.28 -23.23
CA LYS A 62 6.13 6.72 -22.21
C LYS A 62 6.14 5.22 -22.32
N THR A 63 6.18 4.54 -21.17
CA THR A 63 6.16 3.08 -21.09
C THR A 63 4.76 2.53 -20.82
N ASN A 64 3.81 3.40 -20.48
CA ASN A 64 2.51 3.03 -19.95
C ASN A 64 2.65 1.99 -18.82
N THR A 65 3.64 2.19 -17.97
CA THR A 65 3.95 1.30 -16.85
C THR A 65 4.26 2.14 -15.62
N ILE A 66 3.63 1.83 -14.50
CA ILE A 66 3.90 2.46 -13.21
C ILE A 66 4.55 1.46 -12.26
N GLY A 67 5.39 1.96 -11.35
CA GLY A 67 5.94 1.20 -10.24
C GLY A 67 5.08 1.36 -9.00
N VAL A 68 4.70 0.26 -8.35
CA VAL A 68 4.01 0.24 -7.06
C VAL A 68 4.93 -0.46 -6.06
N ILE A 69 5.36 0.26 -5.02
CA ILE A 69 6.31 -0.22 -4.03
C ILE A 69 5.62 -0.26 -2.67
N VAL A 70 5.60 -1.44 -2.06
CA VAL A 70 4.93 -1.71 -0.77
C VAL A 70 5.83 -2.53 0.14
N PRO A 71 5.68 -2.41 1.47
CA PRO A 71 6.43 -3.23 2.42
C PRO A 71 6.19 -4.72 2.25
N GLU A 72 4.94 -5.12 2.06
CA GLU A 72 4.54 -6.53 1.87
C GLU A 72 3.29 -6.65 0.99
N ILE A 73 3.12 -7.81 0.34
CA ILE A 73 1.97 -8.10 -0.50
C ILE A 73 1.01 -9.14 0.09
N THR A 74 1.39 -9.74 1.22
CA THR A 74 0.64 -10.84 1.84
C THR A 74 -0.47 -10.36 2.76
N SER A 75 -0.40 -9.12 3.27
CA SER A 75 -1.47 -8.56 4.08
C SER A 75 -2.66 -8.14 3.23
N TYR A 76 -3.85 -8.29 3.79
CA TYR A 76 -5.07 -7.77 3.15
C TYR A 76 -5.00 -6.26 2.93
N PHE A 77 -4.39 -5.53 3.84
CA PHE A 77 -4.22 -4.08 3.76
C PHE A 77 -3.57 -3.66 2.43
N PHE A 78 -2.36 -4.11 2.16
CA PHE A 78 -1.66 -3.75 0.92
C PHE A 78 -2.25 -4.40 -0.32
N SER A 79 -2.75 -5.64 -0.24
CA SER A 79 -3.39 -6.29 -1.39
C SER A 79 -4.68 -5.57 -1.81
N SER A 80 -5.46 -5.03 -0.88
CA SER A 80 -6.64 -4.21 -1.17
C SER A 80 -6.27 -2.88 -1.84
N ILE A 81 -5.20 -2.20 -1.38
CA ILE A 81 -4.68 -0.98 -2.02
C ILE A 81 -4.23 -1.27 -3.46
N ILE A 82 -3.46 -2.35 -3.65
CA ILE A 82 -2.99 -2.79 -4.97
C ILE A 82 -4.17 -3.06 -5.91
N ASN A 83 -5.24 -3.70 -5.43
CA ASN A 83 -6.45 -3.92 -6.22
C ASN A 83 -7.11 -2.59 -6.62
N GLY A 84 -7.22 -1.62 -5.70
CA GLY A 84 -7.74 -0.30 -6.02
C GLY A 84 -6.91 0.44 -7.07
N ILE A 85 -5.57 0.35 -6.99
CA ILE A 85 -4.67 0.90 -8.01
C ILE A 85 -4.93 0.22 -9.36
N GLN A 86 -4.96 -1.12 -9.38
CA GLN A 86 -5.12 -1.91 -10.59
C GLN A 86 -6.43 -1.61 -11.30
N ASP A 87 -7.54 -1.56 -10.56
CA ASP A 87 -8.86 -1.28 -11.13
C ASP A 87 -8.95 0.12 -11.71
N PHE A 88 -8.19 1.08 -11.17
CA PHE A 88 -8.11 2.42 -11.73
C PHE A 88 -7.27 2.49 -13.00
N VAL A 89 -6.09 1.82 -13.05
CA VAL A 89 -5.15 1.98 -14.17
C VAL A 89 -5.43 1.02 -15.35
N ASN A 90 -6.03 -0.14 -15.13
CA ASN A 90 -6.34 -1.11 -16.18
C ASN A 90 -7.18 -0.54 -17.33
N PRO A 91 -8.30 0.19 -17.08
CA PRO A 91 -9.10 0.80 -18.15
C PRO A 91 -8.32 1.84 -18.97
N LEU A 92 -7.25 2.41 -18.40
CA LEU A 92 -6.38 3.38 -19.07
C LEU A 92 -5.29 2.71 -19.91
N GLY A 93 -5.20 1.37 -19.90
CA GLY A 93 -4.16 0.62 -20.60
C GLY A 93 -2.77 0.78 -20.00
N VAL A 94 -2.69 1.11 -18.71
CA VAL A 94 -1.44 1.25 -17.97
C VAL A 94 -1.14 -0.06 -17.23
N ASN A 95 0.09 -0.53 -17.35
CA ASN A 95 0.59 -1.70 -16.64
C ASN A 95 1.13 -1.29 -15.26
N MET A 96 1.16 -2.25 -14.34
CA MET A 96 1.71 -2.07 -13.00
C MET A 96 2.80 -3.11 -12.74
N ILE A 97 3.93 -2.67 -12.20
CA ILE A 97 4.98 -3.55 -11.67
C ILE A 97 5.03 -3.32 -10.17
N ILE A 98 4.98 -4.43 -9.41
CA ILE A 98 4.99 -4.38 -7.95
C ILE A 98 6.38 -4.73 -7.45
N GLY A 99 6.90 -3.92 -6.51
CA GLY A 99 8.09 -4.19 -5.74
C GLY A 99 7.74 -4.33 -4.26
N GLN A 100 8.26 -5.36 -3.61
CA GLN A 100 8.12 -5.59 -2.18
C GLN A 100 9.43 -5.31 -1.47
N THR A 101 9.40 -4.47 -0.41
CA THR A 101 10.61 -4.02 0.29
C THR A 101 10.94 -4.83 1.54
N ASN A 102 10.04 -5.67 2.02
CA ASN A 102 10.20 -6.42 3.28
C ASN A 102 10.61 -5.52 4.46
N GLU A 103 10.09 -4.30 4.51
CA GLU A 103 10.40 -3.27 5.51
C GLU A 103 11.87 -2.79 5.47
N SER A 104 12.66 -3.16 4.45
CA SER A 104 14.08 -2.80 4.32
C SER A 104 14.29 -1.58 3.43
N TYR A 105 15.03 -0.60 3.94
CA TYR A 105 15.45 0.58 3.19
C TYR A 105 16.32 0.22 1.97
N GLU A 106 17.25 -0.72 2.12
CA GLU A 106 18.16 -1.09 1.02
C GLU A 106 17.40 -1.79 -0.12
N GLU A 107 16.40 -2.62 0.20
CA GLU A 107 15.52 -3.21 -0.81
C GLU A 107 14.66 -2.13 -1.48
N GLU A 108 14.06 -1.21 -0.72
CA GLU A 108 13.29 -0.09 -1.26
C GLU A 108 14.10 0.72 -2.27
N LYS A 109 15.32 1.11 -1.89
CA LYS A 109 16.26 1.85 -2.74
C LYS A 109 16.62 1.08 -4.02
N SER A 110 16.93 -0.21 -3.89
CA SER A 110 17.25 -1.08 -5.03
C SER A 110 16.09 -1.21 -6.01
N ILE A 111 14.86 -1.35 -5.50
CA ILE A 111 13.64 -1.43 -6.32
C ILE A 111 13.40 -0.11 -7.05
N VAL A 112 13.52 1.03 -6.36
CA VAL A 112 13.41 2.37 -6.97
C VAL A 112 14.41 2.53 -8.10
N GLN A 113 15.68 2.16 -7.90
CA GLN A 113 16.72 2.22 -8.94
C GLN A 113 16.38 1.30 -10.13
N THR A 114 15.92 0.08 -9.86
CA THR A 114 15.53 -0.89 -10.89
C THR A 114 14.37 -0.34 -11.73
N PHE A 115 13.31 0.15 -11.10
CA PHE A 115 12.14 0.69 -11.79
C PHE A 115 12.47 1.97 -12.58
N THR A 116 13.35 2.80 -12.05
CA THR A 116 13.88 3.97 -12.78
C THR A 116 14.65 3.52 -14.02
N SER A 117 15.48 2.49 -13.93
CA SER A 117 16.29 1.99 -15.05
C SER A 117 15.47 1.42 -16.21
N ILE A 118 14.29 0.86 -15.91
CA ILE A 118 13.34 0.39 -16.93
C ILE A 118 12.37 1.47 -17.38
N ASN A 119 12.54 2.71 -16.91
CA ASN A 119 11.77 3.90 -17.27
C ASN A 119 10.27 3.75 -17.00
N VAL A 120 9.87 3.36 -15.77
CA VAL A 120 8.46 3.48 -15.38
C VAL A 120 8.03 4.95 -15.43
N ASP A 121 6.78 5.20 -15.79
CA ASP A 121 6.25 6.56 -16.00
C ASP A 121 6.03 7.32 -14.66
N GLY A 122 6.01 6.60 -13.54
CA GLY A 122 5.87 7.17 -12.20
C GLY A 122 5.75 6.10 -11.12
N PHE A 123 5.75 6.54 -9.86
CA PHE A 123 5.81 5.69 -8.68
C PHE A 123 4.66 5.94 -7.72
N LEU A 124 4.10 4.85 -7.19
CA LEU A 124 3.30 4.80 -5.97
C LEU A 124 4.11 4.08 -4.92
N LEU A 125 4.32 4.69 -3.76
CA LEU A 125 5.21 4.13 -2.73
C LEU A 125 4.63 4.31 -1.33
N SER A 126 4.61 3.22 -0.56
CA SER A 126 4.47 3.23 0.90
C SER A 126 5.86 2.96 1.50
N PRO A 127 6.44 3.91 2.27
CA PRO A 127 7.80 3.79 2.78
C PRO A 127 7.99 2.60 3.73
N SER A 128 9.17 1.98 3.69
CA SER A 128 9.55 0.92 4.65
C SER A 128 9.79 1.49 6.05
N SER A 129 9.69 0.63 7.09
CA SER A 129 9.86 1.03 8.48
C SER A 129 11.30 1.45 8.84
N GLU A 130 12.28 0.96 8.10
CA GLU A 130 13.69 1.35 8.25
C GLU A 130 14.03 2.69 7.58
N SER A 131 13.09 3.31 6.86
CA SER A 131 13.36 4.46 5.99
C SER A 131 13.53 5.77 6.78
N ASN A 132 14.65 5.91 7.48
CA ASN A 132 15.11 7.20 8.00
C ASN A 132 15.91 8.01 6.96
N LYS A 133 16.13 7.44 5.77
CA LYS A 133 16.87 8.06 4.66
C LYS A 133 15.94 8.19 3.45
N THR A 134 16.04 9.31 2.76
CA THR A 134 15.12 9.71 1.70
C THR A 134 15.82 9.95 0.37
N ASP A 135 17.14 9.70 0.29
CA ASP A 135 17.99 10.03 -0.86
C ASP A 135 17.50 9.45 -2.20
N HIS A 136 16.95 8.24 -2.17
CA HIS A 136 16.37 7.59 -3.36
C HIS A 136 15.04 8.24 -3.81
N LEU A 137 14.25 8.80 -2.88
CA LEU A 137 13.03 9.54 -3.19
C LEU A 137 13.35 10.97 -3.62
N GLU A 138 14.29 11.61 -2.96
CA GLU A 138 14.82 12.93 -3.35
C GLU A 138 15.34 12.90 -4.80
N MET A 139 16.01 11.82 -5.19
CA MET A 139 16.49 11.61 -6.55
C MET A 139 15.31 11.55 -7.55
N LEU A 140 14.20 10.89 -7.22
CA LEU A 140 13.01 10.89 -8.08
C LEU A 140 12.45 12.30 -8.25
N VAL A 141 12.31 13.05 -7.15
CA VAL A 141 11.81 14.43 -7.17
C VAL A 141 12.75 15.35 -7.97
N ALA A 142 14.06 15.27 -7.74
CA ALA A 142 15.06 16.07 -8.45
C ALA A 142 15.08 15.80 -9.97
N ASN A 143 14.76 14.58 -10.38
CA ASN A 143 14.65 14.21 -11.80
C ASN A 143 13.24 14.41 -12.37
N ASN A 144 12.35 15.07 -11.64
CA ASN A 144 10.97 15.33 -12.05
C ASN A 144 10.17 14.07 -12.39
N ILE A 145 10.49 12.93 -11.76
CA ILE A 145 9.77 11.67 -11.93
C ILE A 145 8.52 11.70 -11.04
N PRO A 146 7.31 11.48 -11.60
CA PRO A 146 6.08 11.47 -10.83
C PRO A 146 6.11 10.47 -9.68
N LEU A 147 5.87 10.94 -8.45
CA LEU A 147 5.81 10.15 -7.23
C LEU A 147 4.58 10.55 -6.41
N VAL A 148 3.87 9.55 -5.91
CA VAL A 148 2.82 9.70 -4.88
C VAL A 148 3.15 8.77 -3.72
N ILE A 149 3.16 9.31 -2.52
CA ILE A 149 3.33 8.54 -1.28
C ILE A 149 1.96 8.23 -0.70
N PHE A 150 1.76 7.02 -0.23
CA PHE A 150 0.51 6.61 0.42
C PHE A 150 0.77 5.83 1.71
N ASP A 151 -0.25 5.75 2.59
CA ASP A 151 -0.24 5.04 3.86
C ASP A 151 0.71 5.70 4.89
N ARG A 152 2.00 5.64 4.67
CA ARG A 152 3.04 6.12 5.60
C ARG A 152 3.66 7.41 5.08
N ASP A 153 3.83 8.41 5.96
CA ASP A 153 4.50 9.64 5.58
C ASP A 153 6.03 9.48 5.55
N CYS A 154 6.62 10.20 4.63
CA CYS A 154 8.07 10.40 4.54
C CYS A 154 8.35 11.90 4.71
N GLU A 155 8.88 12.27 5.87
CA GLU A 155 9.17 13.67 6.20
C GLU A 155 10.22 14.25 5.23
N GLY A 156 10.02 15.50 4.80
CA GLY A 156 10.94 16.19 3.89
C GLY A 156 10.73 15.91 2.40
N ILE A 157 9.88 14.93 2.04
CA ILE A 157 9.55 14.66 0.63
C ILE A 157 8.25 15.38 0.27
N GLU A 158 8.36 16.39 -0.59
CA GLU A 158 7.23 17.21 -1.07
C GLU A 158 6.64 16.64 -2.36
N VAL A 159 5.67 15.75 -2.21
CA VAL A 159 4.92 15.10 -3.31
C VAL A 159 3.45 14.99 -2.96
N ASP A 160 2.63 14.55 -3.91
CA ASP A 160 1.23 14.20 -3.59
C ASP A 160 1.20 13.03 -2.60
N LYS A 161 0.29 13.09 -1.63
CA LYS A 161 0.20 12.10 -0.55
C LYS A 161 -1.25 11.70 -0.31
N VAL A 162 -1.46 10.43 0.04
CA VAL A 162 -2.77 9.87 0.42
C VAL A 162 -2.63 9.11 1.72
N PHE A 163 -3.33 9.56 2.77
CA PHE A 163 -3.25 8.98 4.11
C PHE A 163 -4.62 8.62 4.66
N VAL A 164 -4.62 7.84 5.73
CA VAL A 164 -5.77 7.69 6.63
C VAL A 164 -5.55 8.54 7.88
N ASP A 165 -6.61 9.04 8.47
CA ASP A 165 -6.55 9.71 9.78
C ASP A 165 -6.37 8.67 10.90
N GLU A 166 -5.12 8.21 11.04
CA GLU A 166 -4.69 7.21 12.02
C GLU A 166 -5.04 7.62 13.45
N TYR A 167 -4.92 8.92 13.72
CA TYR A 167 -5.20 9.48 15.05
C TYR A 167 -6.69 9.33 15.37
N SER A 168 -7.58 9.70 14.47
CA SER A 168 -9.03 9.61 14.71
C SER A 168 -9.49 8.16 14.87
N GLY A 169 -8.94 7.23 14.09
CA GLY A 169 -9.26 5.80 14.20
C GLY A 169 -8.84 5.21 15.54
N ALA A 170 -7.61 5.47 15.97
CA ALA A 170 -7.11 5.01 17.26
C ALA A 170 -7.86 5.67 18.43
N MET A 171 -8.20 6.95 18.31
CA MET A 171 -9.03 7.65 19.29
C MET A 171 -10.39 6.96 19.45
N GLN A 172 -11.10 6.64 18.35
CA GLN A 172 -12.37 5.93 18.40
C GLN A 172 -12.24 4.58 19.10
N ALA A 173 -11.20 3.80 18.81
CA ALA A 173 -10.98 2.49 19.42
C ALA A 173 -10.75 2.58 20.94
N VAL A 174 -9.88 3.50 21.39
CA VAL A 174 -9.54 3.63 22.80
C VAL A 174 -10.70 4.26 23.59
N GLU A 175 -11.37 5.29 23.05
CA GLU A 175 -12.55 5.88 23.69
C GLU A 175 -13.69 4.87 23.84
N TYR A 176 -13.90 4.01 22.85
CA TYR A 176 -14.88 2.92 22.95
C TYR A 176 -14.55 1.97 24.10
N LEU A 177 -13.29 1.52 24.24
CA LEU A 177 -12.86 0.69 25.38
C LEU A 177 -13.13 1.38 26.72
N ILE A 178 -12.87 2.67 26.82
CA ILE A 178 -13.13 3.46 28.05
C ILE A 178 -14.63 3.55 28.34
N GLN A 179 -15.46 3.82 27.32
CA GLN A 179 -16.91 3.94 27.43
C GLN A 179 -17.57 2.61 27.84
N THR A 180 -17.03 1.48 27.41
CA THR A 180 -17.51 0.14 27.81
C THR A 180 -16.98 -0.32 29.17
N GLY A 181 -16.29 0.52 29.89
CA GLY A 181 -15.89 0.32 31.29
C GLY A 181 -14.47 -0.16 31.52
N CYS A 182 -13.65 -0.32 30.47
CA CYS A 182 -12.23 -0.64 30.64
C CYS A 182 -11.46 0.52 31.30
N ARG A 183 -10.53 0.20 32.17
CA ARG A 183 -9.76 1.19 32.93
C ARG A 183 -8.25 0.95 32.90
N ARG A 184 -7.81 -0.26 32.60
CA ARG A 184 -6.42 -0.66 32.47
C ARG A 184 -6.17 -1.11 31.01
N ILE A 185 -6.12 -0.14 30.12
CA ILE A 185 -5.98 -0.38 28.68
C ILE A 185 -4.51 -0.43 28.34
N ALA A 186 -4.04 -1.51 27.72
CA ALA A 186 -2.71 -1.62 27.18
C ALA A 186 -2.69 -1.32 25.68
N HIS A 187 -1.52 -0.89 25.17
CA HIS A 187 -1.29 -0.69 23.75
C HIS A 187 -0.05 -1.44 23.28
N ILE A 188 -0.24 -2.35 22.30
CA ILE A 188 0.88 -2.95 21.58
C ILE A 188 1.12 -2.09 20.33
N ALA A 189 2.13 -1.22 20.40
CA ALA A 189 2.21 0.02 19.63
C ALA A 189 2.91 -0.06 18.28
N GLY A 190 3.53 -1.19 17.92
CA GLY A 190 4.28 -1.31 16.67
C GLY A 190 5.55 -0.44 16.61
N PRO A 191 6.24 -0.42 15.45
CA PRO A 191 7.49 0.31 15.27
C PRO A 191 7.28 1.85 15.31
N GLN A 192 7.91 2.54 16.24
CA GLN A 192 7.76 4.00 16.41
C GLN A 192 8.56 4.82 15.37
N THR A 193 9.31 4.19 14.50
CA THR A 193 9.87 4.82 13.29
C THR A 193 8.78 5.25 12.31
N LEU A 194 7.63 4.56 12.30
CA LEU A 194 6.52 4.84 11.40
C LEU A 194 5.61 5.95 11.93
N SER A 195 5.19 6.86 11.04
CA SER A 195 4.22 7.92 11.33
C SER A 195 2.88 7.35 11.81
N THR A 196 2.39 6.28 11.19
CA THR A 196 1.15 5.59 11.55
C THR A 196 1.17 5.09 12.99
N ALA A 197 2.25 4.41 13.41
CA ALA A 197 2.41 3.93 14.79
C ALA A 197 2.49 5.09 15.80
N ARG A 198 3.23 6.16 15.47
CA ARG A 198 3.29 7.36 16.33
C ARG A 198 1.92 8.02 16.50
N HIS A 199 1.13 8.13 15.42
CA HIS A 199 -0.21 8.72 15.50
C HIS A 199 -1.17 7.87 16.34
N ARG A 200 -1.15 6.54 16.20
CA ARG A 200 -1.98 5.61 17.01
C ARG A 200 -1.57 5.67 18.50
N LEU A 201 -0.26 5.66 18.80
CA LEU A 201 0.22 5.78 20.18
C LEU A 201 -0.15 7.14 20.81
N ARG A 202 -0.02 8.23 20.04
CA ARG A 202 -0.44 9.55 20.50
C ARG A 202 -1.94 9.58 20.82
N ALA A 203 -2.78 9.09 19.94
CA ALA A 203 -4.22 9.02 20.15
C ALA A 203 -4.59 8.18 21.38
N TYR A 204 -3.91 7.05 21.59
CA TYR A 204 -4.06 6.24 22.81
C TYR A 204 -3.76 7.04 24.07
N LYS A 205 -2.63 7.74 24.13
CA LYS A 205 -2.25 8.58 25.28
C LYS A 205 -3.24 9.72 25.50
N ASP A 206 -3.63 10.41 24.44
CA ASP A 206 -4.56 11.54 24.48
C ASP A 206 -5.98 11.09 24.94
N ALA A 207 -6.45 9.91 24.48
CA ALA A 207 -7.73 9.35 24.94
C ALA A 207 -7.72 9.04 26.44
N LEU A 208 -6.67 8.41 26.95
CA LEU A 208 -6.52 8.15 28.38
C LEU A 208 -6.51 9.47 29.18
N GLN A 209 -5.74 10.45 28.72
CA GLN A 209 -5.64 11.75 29.39
C GLN A 209 -7.00 12.50 29.40
N LYS A 210 -7.71 12.51 28.26
CA LYS A 210 -9.04 13.12 28.13
C LYS A 210 -10.03 12.55 29.16
N HIS A 211 -9.95 11.26 29.40
CA HIS A 211 -10.82 10.53 30.33
C HIS A 211 -10.21 10.43 31.75
N LYS A 212 -9.11 11.14 32.04
CA LYS A 212 -8.43 11.16 33.33
C LYS A 212 -7.98 9.78 33.83
N LEU A 213 -7.64 8.88 32.91
CA LEU A 213 -7.03 7.59 33.20
C LEU A 213 -5.50 7.70 33.23
N PRO A 214 -4.81 6.97 34.10
CA PRO A 214 -3.35 7.03 34.19
C PRO A 214 -2.72 6.40 32.96
N ILE A 215 -1.75 7.08 32.35
CA ILE A 215 -0.85 6.48 31.36
C ILE A 215 0.20 5.70 32.14
N ARG A 216 0.29 4.39 31.87
CA ARG A 216 1.25 3.49 32.51
C ARG A 216 2.21 2.98 31.45
N GLU A 217 3.49 3.28 31.60
CA GLU A 217 4.49 2.90 30.59
C GLU A 217 4.62 1.37 30.46
N GLU A 218 4.36 0.63 31.56
CA GLU A 218 4.35 -0.85 31.51
C GLU A 218 3.23 -1.44 30.62
N TYR A 219 2.22 -0.64 30.27
CA TYR A 219 1.13 -1.04 29.35
C TYR A 219 1.41 -0.67 27.89
N ILE A 220 2.49 0.02 27.61
CA ILE A 220 2.88 0.39 26.25
C ILE A 220 4.05 -0.51 25.85
N ILE A 221 3.82 -1.38 24.86
CA ILE A 221 4.87 -2.28 24.37
C ILE A 221 5.06 -2.07 22.89
N GLU A 222 6.25 -1.61 22.51
CA GLU A 222 6.65 -1.47 21.13
C GLU A 222 7.02 -2.84 20.53
N THR A 223 6.67 -3.07 19.26
CA THR A 223 7.03 -4.26 18.50
C THR A 223 7.74 -3.85 17.22
N ASN A 224 8.50 -4.78 16.64
CA ASN A 224 9.26 -4.53 15.41
C ASN A 224 8.52 -4.98 14.15
N GLY A 225 7.24 -5.38 14.26
CA GLY A 225 6.48 -5.89 13.12
C GLY A 225 4.99 -6.01 13.39
N PHE A 226 4.28 -6.58 12.42
CA PHE A 226 2.83 -6.50 12.30
C PHE A 226 2.15 -7.88 12.25
N THR A 227 2.92 -8.98 12.32
CA THR A 227 2.40 -10.35 12.23
C THR A 227 1.89 -10.86 13.58
N PRO A 228 1.10 -11.96 13.62
CA PRO A 228 0.62 -12.53 14.87
C PRO A 228 1.72 -12.87 15.88
N GLU A 229 2.90 -13.27 15.43
CA GLU A 229 4.04 -13.57 16.29
C GLU A 229 4.48 -12.37 17.13
N HIS A 230 4.33 -11.16 16.57
CA HIS A 230 4.65 -9.91 17.28
C HIS A 230 3.63 -9.54 18.36
N GLY A 231 2.48 -10.20 18.40
CA GLY A 231 1.49 -10.07 19.49
C GLY A 231 1.74 -11.02 20.67
N ILE A 232 2.47 -12.12 20.46
CA ILE A 232 2.62 -13.22 21.45
C ILE A 232 3.41 -12.75 22.68
N GLU A 233 4.67 -12.38 22.53
CA GLU A 233 5.52 -12.02 23.66
C GLU A 233 5.07 -10.75 24.39
N PRO A 234 4.62 -9.66 23.70
CA PRO A 234 3.99 -8.53 24.37
C PRO A 234 2.81 -8.93 25.25
N SER A 235 1.93 -9.81 24.75
CA SER A 235 0.76 -10.24 25.52
C SER A 235 1.12 -11.05 26.75
N LYS A 236 2.09 -11.97 26.66
CA LYS A 236 2.62 -12.71 27.83
C LYS A 236 3.16 -11.75 28.88
N LYS A 237 3.92 -10.73 28.45
CA LYS A 237 4.45 -9.71 29.34
C LYS A 237 3.33 -8.92 30.03
N LEU A 238 2.31 -8.50 29.29
CA LEU A 238 1.17 -7.77 29.84
C LEU A 238 0.39 -8.60 30.87
N LEU A 239 0.16 -9.88 30.58
CA LEU A 239 -0.55 -10.80 31.48
C LEU A 239 0.26 -11.13 32.76
N SER A 240 1.58 -11.03 32.73
CA SER A 240 2.45 -11.28 33.87
C SER A 240 2.55 -10.08 34.85
N LEU A 241 2.01 -8.93 34.51
CA LEU A 241 2.05 -7.76 35.38
C LEU A 241 1.22 -7.98 36.66
N PRO A 242 1.60 -7.35 37.80
CA PRO A 242 0.83 -7.43 39.05
C PRO A 242 -0.64 -6.99 38.90
N HIS A 243 -0.86 -6.08 37.98
CA HIS A 243 -2.20 -5.62 37.58
C HIS A 243 -2.35 -5.75 36.08
N PRO A 244 -2.77 -6.91 35.55
CA PRO A 244 -2.94 -7.09 34.10
C PRO A 244 -3.97 -6.11 33.53
N PRO A 245 -3.87 -5.77 32.22
CA PRO A 245 -4.85 -4.92 31.55
C PRO A 245 -6.22 -5.59 31.48
N ASP A 246 -7.30 -4.78 31.44
CA ASP A 246 -8.66 -5.22 31.14
C ASP A 246 -9.05 -4.97 29.68
N ALA A 247 -8.14 -4.34 28.90
CA ALA A 247 -8.25 -4.23 27.46
C ALA A 247 -6.86 -4.10 26.78
N VAL A 248 -6.77 -4.57 25.54
CA VAL A 248 -5.59 -4.43 24.69
C VAL A 248 -6.02 -3.80 23.36
N PHE A 249 -5.44 -2.65 23.06
CA PHE A 249 -5.47 -2.04 21.74
C PHE A 249 -4.16 -2.37 21.01
N THR A 250 -4.22 -2.90 19.83
CA THR A 250 -3.02 -3.31 19.08
C THR A 250 -2.82 -2.45 17.84
N ILE A 251 -1.56 -2.40 17.40
CA ILE A 251 -1.19 -1.65 16.19
C ILE A 251 -1.98 -2.11 14.97
N ASN A 252 -2.25 -3.41 14.83
CA ASN A 252 -3.05 -3.95 13.74
C ASN A 252 -3.73 -5.28 14.12
N ASP A 253 -4.54 -5.83 13.19
CA ASP A 253 -5.27 -7.09 13.38
C ASP A 253 -4.34 -8.30 13.50
N GLY A 254 -3.22 -8.34 12.79
CA GLY A 254 -2.24 -9.41 12.93
C GLY A 254 -1.75 -9.54 14.37
N VAL A 255 -1.29 -8.45 14.96
CA VAL A 255 -0.83 -8.41 16.36
C VAL A 255 -2.00 -8.70 17.32
N ALA A 256 -3.24 -8.24 17.02
CA ALA A 256 -4.44 -8.58 17.80
C ALA A 256 -4.70 -10.07 17.85
N ILE A 257 -4.58 -10.76 16.72
CA ILE A 257 -4.77 -12.21 16.61
C ILE A 257 -3.76 -12.95 17.51
N GLY A 258 -2.47 -12.56 17.45
CA GLY A 258 -1.46 -13.10 18.34
C GLY A 258 -1.75 -12.85 19.82
N SER A 259 -2.24 -11.65 20.16
CA SER A 259 -2.68 -11.31 21.51
C SER A 259 -3.86 -12.16 21.98
N MET A 260 -4.89 -12.29 21.14
CA MET A 260 -6.06 -13.13 21.45
C MET A 260 -5.68 -14.60 21.66
N TYR A 261 -4.74 -15.11 20.88
CA TYR A 261 -4.22 -16.46 21.05
C TYR A 261 -3.64 -16.65 22.46
N VAL A 262 -2.72 -15.78 22.89
CA VAL A 262 -2.10 -15.86 24.23
C VAL A 262 -3.10 -15.69 25.35
N ILE A 263 -4.03 -14.74 25.25
CA ILE A 263 -5.07 -14.49 26.26
C ILE A 263 -5.92 -15.74 26.45
N LYS A 264 -6.36 -16.38 25.36
CA LYS A 264 -7.17 -17.61 25.40
C LYS A 264 -6.41 -18.83 25.93
N GLU A 265 -5.15 -19.01 25.53
CA GLU A 265 -4.31 -20.09 26.06
C GLU A 265 -4.05 -19.94 27.56
N SER A 266 -4.12 -18.70 28.09
CA SER A 266 -4.06 -18.43 29.52
C SER A 266 -5.38 -18.66 30.25
N GLY A 267 -6.43 -19.13 29.58
CA GLY A 267 -7.75 -19.39 30.15
C GLY A 267 -8.58 -18.14 30.44
N ILE A 268 -8.14 -16.97 29.95
CA ILE A 268 -8.81 -15.67 30.18
C ILE A 268 -9.87 -15.43 29.12
N GLN A 269 -11.04 -14.95 29.53
CA GLN A 269 -12.18 -14.76 28.64
C GLN A 269 -12.10 -13.43 27.85
N ILE A 270 -12.27 -13.53 26.53
CA ILE A 270 -12.43 -12.38 25.65
C ILE A 270 -13.92 -12.32 25.21
N PRO A 271 -14.63 -11.22 25.41
CA PRO A 271 -14.26 -9.94 26.05
C PRO A 271 -14.52 -9.90 27.56
N GLY A 272 -14.92 -11.01 28.19
CA GLY A 272 -15.41 -11.05 29.58
C GLY A 272 -14.44 -10.43 30.58
N GLU A 273 -13.16 -10.77 30.48
CA GLU A 273 -12.09 -10.27 31.36
C GLU A 273 -11.19 -9.27 30.65
N ILE A 274 -10.80 -9.54 29.39
CA ILE A 274 -9.96 -8.67 28.58
C ILE A 274 -10.64 -8.41 27.24
N SER A 275 -10.89 -7.15 26.92
CA SER A 275 -11.31 -6.71 25.59
C SER A 275 -10.12 -6.57 24.66
N VAL A 276 -10.26 -6.88 23.36
CA VAL A 276 -9.20 -6.72 22.35
C VAL A 276 -9.76 -5.94 21.16
N ILE A 277 -9.03 -4.91 20.72
CA ILE A 277 -9.32 -4.17 19.48
C ILE A 277 -8.06 -4.13 18.63
N GLY A 278 -8.21 -4.48 17.34
CA GLY A 278 -7.19 -4.38 16.31
C GLY A 278 -7.28 -3.09 15.50
N PHE A 279 -6.65 -3.14 14.33
CA PHE A 279 -6.69 -2.08 13.32
C PHE A 279 -6.47 -2.72 11.95
N ASP A 280 -7.11 -2.28 10.87
CA ASP A 280 -7.08 -2.64 9.44
C ASP A 280 -8.36 -3.29 8.92
N ASP A 281 -9.14 -3.94 9.76
CA ASP A 281 -10.31 -4.75 9.39
C ASP A 281 -9.98 -5.85 8.37
N ASP A 282 -8.97 -6.68 8.70
CA ASP A 282 -8.68 -7.87 7.92
C ASP A 282 -9.93 -8.77 7.85
N PRO A 283 -10.36 -9.23 6.68
CA PRO A 283 -11.55 -10.06 6.53
C PRO A 283 -11.58 -11.30 7.44
N HIS A 284 -10.39 -11.88 7.74
CA HIS A 284 -10.28 -13.01 8.64
C HIS A 284 -10.70 -12.67 10.08
N SER A 285 -10.61 -11.40 10.47
CA SER A 285 -10.99 -10.92 11.81
C SER A 285 -12.43 -11.24 12.18
N SER A 286 -13.33 -11.36 11.21
CA SER A 286 -14.73 -11.73 11.39
C SER A 286 -14.96 -13.22 11.67
N TYR A 287 -14.00 -14.08 11.29
CA TYR A 287 -14.15 -15.55 11.41
C TYR A 287 -13.58 -16.12 12.71
N PHE A 288 -12.83 -15.35 13.48
CA PHE A 288 -12.35 -15.77 14.80
C PHE A 288 -13.51 -15.89 15.81
N LYS A 289 -13.30 -16.61 16.89
CA LYS A 289 -14.23 -16.70 18.02
C LYS A 289 -13.51 -16.35 19.31
N PRO A 290 -13.86 -15.21 19.92
CA PRO A 290 -14.79 -14.18 19.42
C PRO A 290 -14.24 -13.48 18.15
N SER A 291 -15.15 -12.91 17.33
CA SER A 291 -14.75 -12.10 16.17
C SER A 291 -14.09 -10.79 16.61
N LEU A 292 -13.02 -10.39 15.94
CA LEU A 292 -12.19 -9.26 16.35
C LEU A 292 -12.87 -7.92 16.03
N SER A 293 -13.02 -7.07 17.06
CA SER A 293 -13.31 -5.64 16.91
C SER A 293 -12.06 -4.94 16.39
N THR A 294 -12.21 -4.01 15.48
CA THR A 294 -11.09 -3.41 14.77
C THR A 294 -11.44 -2.04 14.23
N VAL A 295 -10.48 -1.32 13.69
CA VAL A 295 -10.71 -0.09 12.94
C VAL A 295 -10.57 -0.37 11.45
N TRP A 296 -11.66 -0.22 10.71
CA TRP A 296 -11.67 -0.35 9.26
C TRP A 296 -10.97 0.84 8.61
N GLN A 297 -10.22 0.57 7.56
CA GLN A 297 -9.56 1.57 6.74
C GLN A 297 -10.03 1.48 5.28
N PRO A 298 -10.25 2.60 4.58
CA PRO A 298 -10.69 2.64 3.17
C PRO A 298 -9.51 2.35 2.21
N THR A 299 -8.89 1.18 2.35
CA THR A 299 -7.66 0.78 1.65
C THR A 299 -7.83 0.73 0.13
N TYR A 300 -8.95 0.18 -0.35
CA TYR A 300 -9.25 0.16 -1.78
C TYR A 300 -9.38 1.58 -2.36
N GLU A 301 -10.07 2.48 -1.65
CA GLU A 301 -10.22 3.88 -2.04
C GLU A 301 -8.88 4.62 -2.01
N MET A 302 -8.03 4.33 -1.02
CA MET A 302 -6.65 4.84 -0.94
C MET A 302 -5.88 4.46 -2.21
N GLY A 303 -5.97 3.21 -2.66
CA GLY A 303 -5.34 2.75 -3.90
C GLY A 303 -5.84 3.49 -5.13
N MET A 304 -7.17 3.59 -5.29
CA MET A 304 -7.78 4.33 -6.41
C MET A 304 -7.38 5.80 -6.44
N LEU A 305 -7.37 6.45 -5.28
CA LEU A 305 -7.06 7.87 -5.16
C LEU A 305 -5.57 8.14 -5.45
N SER A 306 -4.68 7.30 -4.93
CA SER A 306 -3.24 7.37 -5.20
C SER A 306 -2.94 7.22 -6.69
N ALA A 307 -3.55 6.23 -7.34
CA ALA A 307 -3.42 6.02 -8.78
C ALA A 307 -3.96 7.22 -9.58
N ARG A 308 -5.10 7.79 -9.19
CA ARG A 308 -5.66 8.98 -9.81
C ARG A 308 -4.72 10.18 -9.74
N LEU A 309 -4.10 10.42 -8.59
CA LEU A 309 -3.13 11.51 -8.41
C LEU A 309 -1.90 11.27 -9.28
N LEU A 310 -1.35 10.06 -9.28
CA LEU A 310 -0.20 9.71 -10.10
C LEU A 310 -0.48 9.91 -11.60
N MET A 311 -1.59 9.37 -12.10
CA MET A 311 -1.95 9.52 -13.52
C MET A 311 -2.16 10.97 -13.94
N LYS A 312 -2.64 11.81 -13.01
CA LYS A 312 -2.76 13.24 -13.25
C LYS A 312 -1.38 13.92 -13.36
N ARG A 313 -0.41 13.52 -12.51
CA ARG A 313 0.99 13.98 -12.60
C ARG A 313 1.64 13.56 -13.91
N ILE A 314 1.51 12.29 -14.29
CA ILE A 314 2.05 11.73 -15.55
C ILE A 314 1.46 12.47 -16.77
N SER A 315 0.15 12.76 -16.76
CA SER A 315 -0.50 13.44 -17.90
C SER A 315 -0.11 14.91 -18.04
N SER A 316 0.26 15.57 -16.95
CA SER A 316 0.72 16.97 -16.93
C SER A 316 2.25 17.10 -17.01
N ASN A 317 3.00 16.05 -17.32
CA ASN A 317 4.46 16.00 -17.26
C ASN A 317 5.03 16.49 -15.90
N ASN A 318 4.29 16.23 -14.82
CA ASN A 318 4.60 16.65 -13.46
C ASN A 318 4.66 18.18 -13.24
N GLU A 319 4.08 18.98 -14.13
CA GLU A 319 4.10 20.46 -14.07
C GLU A 319 3.06 21.06 -13.11
N LEU A 320 2.31 20.24 -12.37
CA LEU A 320 1.30 20.74 -11.43
C LEU A 320 1.97 21.47 -10.26
N SER A 321 1.67 22.76 -10.11
CA SER A 321 2.27 23.63 -9.11
C SER A 321 1.82 23.36 -7.66
N LYS A 322 0.66 22.74 -7.46
CA LYS A 322 0.10 22.51 -6.13
C LYS A 322 0.13 21.03 -5.76
N LEU A 323 0.80 20.73 -4.65
CA LEU A 323 0.76 19.42 -4.03
C LEU A 323 -0.60 19.15 -3.39
N ARG A 324 -0.99 17.88 -3.35
CA ARG A 324 -2.23 17.41 -2.74
C ARG A 324 -1.92 16.45 -1.63
N ILE A 325 -2.51 16.70 -0.49
CA ILE A 325 -2.55 15.76 0.62
C ILE A 325 -4.01 15.41 0.82
N GLU A 326 -4.36 14.17 0.54
CA GLU A 326 -5.72 13.65 0.68
C GLU A 326 -5.76 12.78 1.92
N THR A 327 -6.75 13.00 2.78
CA THR A 327 -6.92 12.24 4.02
C THR A 327 -8.25 11.51 3.98
N LEU A 328 -8.19 10.20 4.17
CA LEU A 328 -9.34 9.31 4.28
C LEU A 328 -9.65 9.05 5.76
N PHE A 329 -10.90 8.75 6.07
CA PHE A 329 -11.34 8.58 7.45
C PHE A 329 -11.64 7.10 7.75
N PRO A 330 -11.07 6.56 8.85
CA PRO A 330 -11.32 5.20 9.30
C PRO A 330 -12.58 5.14 10.15
N GLU A 331 -13.13 3.93 10.35
CA GLU A 331 -14.32 3.68 11.15
C GLU A 331 -14.10 2.52 12.12
N LEU A 332 -14.56 2.66 13.37
CA LEU A 332 -14.53 1.58 14.34
C LEU A 332 -15.59 0.53 14.00
N VAL A 333 -15.17 -0.73 13.90
CA VAL A 333 -16.03 -1.90 13.67
C VAL A 333 -16.06 -2.74 14.94
N VAL A 334 -17.16 -2.65 15.68
CA VAL A 334 -17.35 -3.39 16.93
C VAL A 334 -17.82 -4.81 16.63
N ARG A 335 -17.17 -5.80 17.25
CA ARG A 335 -17.48 -7.23 17.13
C ARG A 335 -17.42 -7.90 18.52
N GLY A 336 -17.21 -9.23 18.53
CA GLY A 336 -17.27 -10.04 19.75
C GLY A 336 -16.07 -9.96 20.68
N SER A 337 -14.93 -9.37 20.28
CA SER A 337 -13.72 -9.31 21.11
C SER A 337 -13.66 -8.11 22.06
N SER A 338 -14.62 -7.21 21.98
CA SER A 338 -14.78 -6.08 22.90
C SER A 338 -16.21 -6.02 23.46
N ARG A 339 -16.36 -5.39 24.63
CA ARG A 339 -17.66 -5.28 25.32
C ARG A 339 -18.56 -4.28 24.65
#